data_fd8363c195889b8b84898e7d3602a452
#
_entry.id   fd8363c195889b8b84898e7d3602a452
#
_cell.length_a   1.000
_cell.length_b   1.000
_cell.length_c   1.000
_cell.angle_alpha   90.00
_cell.angle_beta   90.00
_cell.angle_gamma   90.00
#
_symmetry.space_group_name_H-M   'P 1'
#
loop_
_entity.id
_entity.type
_entity.pdbx_description
1 polymer ?
#
loop_
_entity_poly.entity_id
_entity_poly.type
_entity_poly.pdbx_seq_one_letter_code
_entity_poly.pdbx_strand_id
1 'polypeptide(L)'
;MRELISVAELSGIIIVVLTLILLRLVYVLHRCGKPFQNTAAKPLITLIVLGSGGHTAEMINLLLVLKKDRFIPRFYVAAATDNMSLQKAQTFECSSSNEKGMETAQYLQIYRSREVGQSYITSVWTTLIAIAHALWLMIKIRPQVILCNGPGTCIPLCGIALLFKVLGIRWSSIFYVESIARVQRLSLSGLLLYKLRMADQLYVQWPQLQRKYPRSIYVGCLM
;
A
#
# COMPACT_ATOMS: atom_id res chain seq x y z
N MET A 1 30.56 -13.03 -36.80
CA MET A 1 31.28 -13.36 -35.56
C MET A 1 30.50 -12.73 -34.40
N ARG A 2 29.75 -13.54 -33.68
CA ARG A 2 29.16 -13.09 -32.39
C ARG A 2 30.28 -13.19 -31.36
N GLU A 3 30.81 -12.06 -30.94
CA GLU A 3 31.73 -12.03 -29.80
C GLU A 3 30.99 -12.58 -28.59
N LEU A 4 31.46 -13.73 -28.12
CA LEU A 4 31.04 -14.26 -26.83
C LEU A 4 31.55 -13.27 -25.78
N ILE A 5 30.63 -12.53 -25.15
CA ILE A 5 30.93 -11.66 -24.02
C ILE A 5 31.73 -12.49 -23.02
N SER A 6 32.93 -12.04 -22.67
CA SER A 6 33.79 -12.79 -21.74
C SER A 6 33.11 -12.88 -20.37
N VAL A 7 33.36 -13.96 -19.62
CA VAL A 7 32.80 -14.12 -18.27
C VAL A 7 33.15 -12.93 -17.37
N ALA A 8 34.32 -12.32 -17.58
CA ALA A 8 34.76 -11.12 -16.86
C ALA A 8 33.90 -9.88 -17.20
N GLU A 9 33.56 -9.68 -18.46
CA GLU A 9 32.67 -8.56 -18.87
C GLU A 9 31.25 -8.75 -18.34
N LEU A 10 30.74 -9.99 -18.40
CA LEU A 10 29.40 -10.30 -17.84
C LEU A 10 29.38 -10.07 -16.32
N SER A 11 30.40 -10.49 -15.59
CA SER A 11 30.51 -10.25 -14.15
C SER A 11 30.60 -8.76 -13.82
N GLY A 12 31.36 -7.99 -14.60
CA GLY A 12 31.46 -6.53 -14.49
C GLY A 12 30.09 -5.85 -14.65
N ILE A 13 29.35 -6.21 -15.69
CA ILE A 13 27.99 -5.67 -15.93
C ILE A 13 27.06 -6.00 -14.76
N ILE A 14 27.07 -7.23 -14.26
CA ILE A 14 26.24 -7.64 -13.13
C ILE A 14 26.55 -6.81 -11.88
N ILE A 15 27.85 -6.62 -11.56
CA ILE A 15 28.28 -5.81 -10.41
C ILE A 15 27.77 -4.36 -10.54
N VAL A 16 27.91 -3.75 -11.70
CA VAL A 16 27.43 -2.38 -11.96
C VAL A 16 25.92 -2.30 -11.76
N VAL A 17 25.15 -3.22 -12.35
CA VAL A 17 23.69 -3.25 -12.21
C VAL A 17 23.27 -3.42 -10.75
N LEU A 18 23.88 -4.34 -10.02
CA LEU A 18 23.58 -4.56 -8.60
C LEU A 18 23.91 -3.32 -7.77
N THR A 19 25.03 -2.66 -8.04
CA THR A 19 25.41 -1.41 -7.36
C THR A 19 24.40 -0.31 -7.62
N LEU A 20 23.95 -0.13 -8.87
CA LEU A 20 22.92 0.86 -9.23
C LEU A 20 21.57 0.57 -8.52
N ILE A 21 21.16 -0.69 -8.48
CA ILE A 21 19.94 -1.10 -7.75
C ILE A 21 20.08 -0.82 -6.26
N LEU A 22 21.23 -1.11 -5.66
CA LEU A 22 21.49 -0.86 -4.25
C LEU A 22 21.47 0.65 -3.94
N LEU A 23 22.15 1.46 -4.74
CA LEU A 23 22.12 2.92 -4.60
C LEU A 23 20.69 3.47 -4.74
N ARG A 24 19.93 2.94 -5.68
CA ARG A 24 18.53 3.31 -5.88
C ARG A 24 17.67 2.91 -4.68
N LEU A 25 17.88 1.72 -4.13
CA LEU A 25 17.18 1.25 -2.92
C LEU A 25 17.47 2.16 -1.73
N VAL A 26 18.74 2.49 -1.48
CA VAL A 26 19.15 3.42 -0.41
C VAL A 26 18.49 4.79 -0.61
N TYR A 27 18.50 5.31 -1.83
CA TYR A 27 17.83 6.58 -2.17
C TYR A 27 16.32 6.53 -1.88
N VAL A 28 15.63 5.46 -2.30
CA VAL A 28 14.20 5.28 -2.07
C VAL A 28 13.90 5.21 -0.57
N LEU A 29 14.65 4.39 0.20
CA LEU A 29 14.47 4.24 1.64
C LEU A 29 14.78 5.54 2.41
N HIS A 30 15.72 6.35 1.92
CA HIS A 30 16.01 7.66 2.51
C HIS A 30 14.91 8.69 2.20
N ARG A 31 14.30 8.59 1.01
CA ARG A 31 13.23 9.50 0.59
C ARG A 31 11.87 9.11 1.18
N CYS A 32 11.61 7.83 1.44
CA CYS A 32 10.45 7.37 2.19
C CYS A 32 10.46 7.99 3.60
N GLY A 33 9.29 8.42 4.09
CA GLY A 33 9.15 9.10 5.38
C GLY A 33 9.27 10.62 5.34
N LYS A 34 9.62 11.22 4.20
CA LYS A 34 9.53 12.67 4.03
C LYS A 34 8.08 13.09 3.78
N PRO A 35 7.67 14.28 4.25
CA PRO A 35 6.31 14.77 4.00
C PRO A 35 5.97 14.75 2.51
N PHE A 36 4.75 14.33 2.22
CA PHE A 36 4.24 14.34 0.85
C PHE A 36 4.07 15.79 0.37
N GLN A 37 5.01 16.26 -0.41
CA GLN A 37 4.98 17.60 -0.99
C GLN A 37 4.38 17.54 -2.41
N ASN A 38 3.09 17.29 -2.52
CA ASN A 38 2.41 17.51 -3.79
C ASN A 38 1.58 18.80 -3.70
N THR A 39 2.19 19.90 -4.11
CA THR A 39 1.57 21.22 -4.24
C THR A 39 0.69 21.36 -5.48
N ALA A 40 0.73 20.39 -6.39
CA ALA A 40 -0.07 20.44 -7.61
C ALA A 40 -1.57 20.25 -7.29
N ALA A 41 -2.40 21.12 -7.85
CA ALA A 41 -3.86 21.08 -7.75
C ALA A 41 -4.51 19.89 -8.49
N LYS A 42 -3.71 18.98 -9.06
CA LYS A 42 -4.21 17.84 -9.85
C LYS A 42 -4.74 16.73 -8.96
N PRO A 43 -5.86 16.09 -9.34
CA PRO A 43 -6.36 14.88 -8.69
C PRO A 43 -5.33 13.77 -8.66
N LEU A 44 -5.35 12.95 -7.60
CA LEU A 44 -4.40 11.86 -7.37
C LEU A 44 -5.12 10.52 -7.46
N ILE A 45 -4.70 9.69 -8.41
CA ILE A 45 -5.18 8.30 -8.53
C ILE A 45 -4.90 7.56 -7.22
N THR A 46 -5.96 7.16 -6.52
CA THR A 46 -5.86 6.62 -5.16
C THR A 46 -6.34 5.19 -5.11
N LEU A 47 -5.48 4.31 -4.60
CA LEU A 47 -5.79 2.92 -4.29
C LEU A 47 -6.07 2.80 -2.78
N ILE A 48 -7.26 2.33 -2.43
CA ILE A 48 -7.73 2.20 -1.05
C ILE A 48 -7.86 0.71 -0.74
N VAL A 49 -7.03 0.23 0.20
CA VAL A 49 -7.04 -1.18 0.59
C VAL A 49 -7.93 -1.37 1.80
N LEU A 50 -9.04 -2.07 1.59
CA LEU A 50 -10.02 -2.37 2.63
C LEU A 50 -9.64 -3.68 3.35
N GLY A 51 -9.82 -3.68 4.66
CA GLY A 51 -9.74 -4.88 5.48
C GLY A 51 -11.12 -5.31 5.97
N SER A 52 -11.25 -6.53 6.45
CA SER A 52 -12.53 -7.03 6.95
C SER A 52 -12.99 -6.33 8.24
N GLY A 53 -14.30 -6.20 8.42
CA GLY A 53 -14.92 -5.76 9.67
C GLY A 53 -14.59 -4.33 10.07
N GLY A 54 -13.94 -4.17 11.23
CA GLY A 54 -13.59 -2.87 11.81
C GLY A 54 -12.61 -2.05 10.97
N HIS A 55 -11.68 -2.70 10.27
CA HIS A 55 -10.74 -2.00 9.38
C HIS A 55 -11.43 -1.24 8.24
N THR A 56 -12.52 -1.77 7.70
CA THR A 56 -13.31 -1.05 6.70
C THR A 56 -14.00 0.16 7.31
N ALA A 57 -14.54 0.04 8.52
CA ALA A 57 -15.18 1.18 9.21
C ALA A 57 -14.15 2.29 9.49
N GLU A 58 -12.98 1.92 10.01
CA GLU A 58 -11.86 2.87 10.22
C GLU A 58 -11.44 3.56 8.92
N MET A 59 -11.35 2.80 7.81
CA MET A 59 -10.99 3.37 6.50
C MET A 59 -12.06 4.34 6.00
N ILE A 60 -13.34 4.03 6.17
CA ILE A 60 -14.45 4.93 5.79
C ILE A 60 -14.39 6.23 6.61
N ASN A 61 -14.15 6.14 7.92
CA ASN A 61 -13.99 7.32 8.78
C ASN A 61 -12.79 8.17 8.36
N LEU A 62 -11.68 7.54 7.99
CA LEU A 62 -10.53 8.25 7.41
C LEU A 62 -10.91 8.98 6.11
N LEU A 63 -11.67 8.33 5.23
CA LEU A 63 -12.09 8.91 3.96
C LEU A 63 -13.06 10.09 4.12
N LEU A 64 -13.85 10.13 5.20
CA LEU A 64 -14.73 11.27 5.52
C LEU A 64 -13.93 12.55 5.79
N VAL A 65 -12.74 12.43 6.38
CA VAL A 65 -11.88 13.56 6.73
C VAL A 65 -11.03 14.02 5.52
N LEU A 66 -10.81 13.15 4.54
CA LEU A 66 -10.01 13.48 3.36
C LEU A 66 -10.80 14.34 2.35
N LYS A 67 -10.11 15.30 1.73
CA LYS A 67 -10.66 16.10 0.63
C LYS A 67 -10.94 15.21 -0.57
N LYS A 68 -12.23 14.97 -0.85
CA LYS A 68 -12.67 14.06 -1.92
C LYS A 68 -12.09 14.42 -3.29
N ASP A 69 -12.16 15.69 -3.68
CA ASP A 69 -11.75 16.15 -5.01
C ASP A 69 -10.26 15.93 -5.32
N ARG A 70 -9.45 15.78 -4.27
CA ARG A 70 -8.01 15.55 -4.42
C ARG A 70 -7.66 14.08 -4.68
N PHE A 71 -8.46 13.17 -4.14
CA PHE A 71 -8.19 11.73 -4.16
C PHE A 71 -9.16 11.00 -5.09
N ILE A 72 -9.13 11.35 -6.37
CA ILE A 72 -9.93 10.77 -7.45
C ILE A 72 -9.04 10.49 -8.67
N PRO A 73 -9.34 9.45 -9.48
CA PRO A 73 -10.31 8.38 -9.23
C PRO A 73 -9.90 7.48 -8.07
N ARG A 74 -10.88 6.84 -7.42
CA ARG A 74 -10.68 5.94 -6.29
C ARG A 74 -10.84 4.48 -6.71
N PHE A 75 -9.89 3.67 -6.31
CA PHE A 75 -9.89 2.23 -6.54
C PHE A 75 -9.96 1.53 -5.20
N TYR A 76 -11.09 0.93 -4.88
CA TYR A 76 -11.29 0.16 -3.66
C TYR A 76 -10.90 -1.29 -3.91
N VAL A 77 -10.00 -1.81 -3.10
CA VAL A 77 -9.52 -3.19 -3.18
C VAL A 77 -9.79 -3.90 -1.86
N ALA A 78 -10.54 -5.00 -1.90
CA ALA A 78 -10.75 -5.89 -0.78
C ALA A 78 -10.33 -7.32 -1.12
N ALA A 79 -10.16 -8.16 -0.09
CA ALA A 79 -9.91 -9.58 -0.31
C ALA A 79 -11.11 -10.23 -1.02
N ALA A 80 -10.86 -11.19 -1.92
CA ALA A 80 -11.90 -11.91 -2.65
C ALA A 80 -12.91 -12.62 -1.73
N THR A 81 -12.49 -12.97 -0.51
CA THR A 81 -13.33 -13.56 0.54
C THR A 81 -14.10 -12.54 1.38
N ASP A 82 -13.95 -11.22 1.08
CA ASP A 82 -14.55 -10.13 1.85
C ASP A 82 -15.49 -9.28 0.99
N ASN A 83 -16.69 -9.79 0.76
CA ASN A 83 -17.69 -9.09 -0.04
C ASN A 83 -18.34 -7.91 0.70
N MET A 84 -18.39 -7.94 2.04
CA MET A 84 -19.06 -6.90 2.82
C MET A 84 -18.31 -5.57 2.80
N SER A 85 -16.98 -5.59 2.72
CA SER A 85 -16.17 -4.37 2.73
C SER A 85 -16.36 -3.55 1.46
N LEU A 86 -16.48 -4.20 0.30
CA LEU A 86 -16.80 -3.51 -0.96
C LEU A 86 -18.20 -2.92 -0.96
N GLN A 87 -19.20 -3.65 -0.44
CA GLN A 87 -20.56 -3.14 -0.32
C GLN A 87 -20.63 -1.89 0.57
N LYS A 88 -19.94 -1.90 1.72
CA LYS A 88 -19.84 -0.73 2.60
C LYS A 88 -19.20 0.46 1.88
N ALA A 89 -18.13 0.24 1.11
CA ALA A 89 -17.50 1.29 0.33
C ALA A 89 -18.42 1.84 -0.77
N GLN A 90 -19.23 0.99 -1.42
CA GLN A 90 -20.24 1.39 -2.39
C GLN A 90 -21.31 2.27 -1.74
N THR A 91 -21.85 1.82 -0.61
CA THR A 91 -22.86 2.60 0.14
C THR A 91 -22.29 3.95 0.58
N PHE A 92 -21.04 3.99 1.03
CA PHE A 92 -20.34 5.23 1.39
C PHE A 92 -20.22 6.21 0.21
N GLU A 93 -19.81 5.74 -0.96
CA GLU A 93 -19.71 6.60 -2.15
C GLU A 93 -21.09 7.08 -2.63
N CYS A 94 -22.11 6.21 -2.62
CA CYS A 94 -23.49 6.57 -2.97
C CYS A 94 -24.07 7.64 -2.03
N SER A 95 -23.85 7.50 -0.72
CA SER A 95 -24.38 8.46 0.28
C SER A 95 -23.63 9.80 0.30
N SER A 96 -22.39 9.77 -0.18
CA SER A 96 -21.43 10.88 -0.03
C SER A 96 -21.23 11.69 -1.30
N SER A 97 -21.79 11.28 -2.43
CA SER A 97 -21.56 11.89 -3.75
C SER A 97 -22.86 12.40 -4.38
N ASN A 98 -22.82 13.62 -4.92
CA ASN A 98 -23.69 13.99 -6.02
C ASN A 98 -23.33 13.10 -7.24
N GLU A 99 -24.23 12.88 -8.18
CA GLU A 99 -24.14 11.93 -9.32
C GLU A 99 -22.75 11.78 -9.99
N LYS A 100 -21.93 12.83 -10.00
CA LYS A 100 -20.57 12.83 -10.55
C LYS A 100 -19.52 12.00 -9.77
N GLY A 101 -19.75 11.73 -8.50
CA GLY A 101 -18.78 10.97 -7.68
C GLY A 101 -18.85 9.46 -7.88
N MET A 102 -20.00 8.95 -8.33
CA MET A 102 -20.21 7.54 -8.57
C MET A 102 -19.45 7.01 -9.81
N GLU A 103 -19.22 7.86 -10.82
CA GLU A 103 -18.48 7.50 -12.04
C GLU A 103 -16.97 7.31 -11.81
N THR A 104 -16.41 7.81 -10.70
CA THR A 104 -14.96 7.81 -10.47
C THR A 104 -14.48 6.75 -9.50
N ALA A 105 -15.37 5.96 -8.88
CA ALA A 105 -15.03 4.88 -7.96
C ALA A 105 -15.08 3.50 -8.65
N GLN A 106 -14.02 2.70 -8.49
CA GLN A 106 -13.95 1.32 -8.98
C GLN A 106 -13.70 0.36 -7.83
N TYR A 107 -14.34 -0.81 -7.89
CA TYR A 107 -14.32 -1.83 -6.84
C TYR A 107 -13.70 -3.10 -7.37
N LEU A 108 -12.63 -3.56 -6.74
CA LEU A 108 -11.79 -4.64 -7.21
C LEU A 108 -11.55 -5.65 -6.07
N GLN A 109 -11.34 -6.88 -6.42
CA GLN A 109 -10.99 -7.93 -5.48
C GLN A 109 -9.55 -8.37 -5.68
N ILE A 110 -8.89 -8.80 -4.60
CA ILE A 110 -7.55 -9.38 -4.64
C ILE A 110 -7.52 -10.69 -3.85
N TYR A 111 -6.74 -11.65 -4.31
CA TYR A 111 -6.52 -12.88 -3.55
C TYR A 111 -5.78 -12.58 -2.25
N ARG A 112 -6.20 -13.23 -1.16
CA ARG A 112 -5.47 -13.17 0.11
C ARG A 112 -4.16 -13.94 0.00
N SER A 113 -3.11 -13.39 0.59
CA SER A 113 -1.83 -14.10 0.73
C SER A 113 -1.95 -15.31 1.65
N ARG A 114 -2.82 -15.23 2.66
CA ARG A 114 -3.06 -16.31 3.62
C ARG A 114 -4.46 -16.23 4.20
N GLU A 115 -5.14 -17.37 4.27
CA GLU A 115 -6.41 -17.54 4.99
C GLU A 115 -6.18 -17.88 6.46
N VAL A 116 -7.20 -17.63 7.28
CA VAL A 116 -7.16 -17.97 8.71
C VAL A 116 -7.13 -19.49 8.87
N GLY A 117 -6.13 -20.02 9.60
CA GLY A 117 -5.96 -21.46 9.78
C GLY A 117 -5.22 -22.19 8.64
N GLN A 118 -4.85 -21.51 7.57
CA GLN A 118 -4.11 -22.12 6.46
C GLN A 118 -2.68 -22.53 6.88
N SER A 119 -2.22 -23.71 6.40
CA SER A 119 -0.85 -24.17 6.65
C SER A 119 0.19 -23.27 5.96
N TYR A 120 1.43 -23.25 6.49
CA TYR A 120 2.50 -22.43 5.92
C TYR A 120 2.90 -22.85 4.51
N ILE A 121 2.85 -24.15 4.21
CA ILE A 121 3.24 -24.71 2.89
C ILE A 121 2.25 -24.24 1.83
N THR A 122 0.95 -24.38 2.08
CA THR A 122 -0.10 -23.95 1.13
C THR A 122 -0.17 -22.42 1.02
N SER A 123 0.21 -21.67 2.07
CA SER A 123 0.25 -20.21 2.02
C SER A 123 1.34 -19.66 1.09
N VAL A 124 2.38 -20.43 0.74
CA VAL A 124 3.38 -20.00 -0.25
C VAL A 124 2.72 -19.80 -1.61
N TRP A 125 1.92 -20.77 -2.08
CA TRP A 125 1.23 -20.69 -3.36
C TRP A 125 0.20 -19.56 -3.40
N THR A 126 -0.61 -19.43 -2.35
CA THR A 126 -1.59 -18.34 -2.28
C THR A 126 -0.93 -16.96 -2.21
N THR A 127 0.25 -16.87 -1.57
CA THR A 127 1.05 -15.64 -1.55
C THR A 127 1.59 -15.30 -2.94
N LEU A 128 2.09 -16.28 -3.70
CA LEU A 128 2.56 -16.05 -5.07
C LEU A 128 1.43 -15.57 -5.99
N ILE A 129 0.25 -16.19 -5.91
CA ILE A 129 -0.94 -15.75 -6.65
C ILE A 129 -1.34 -14.32 -6.23
N ALA A 130 -1.33 -14.03 -4.93
CA ALA A 130 -1.63 -12.69 -4.41
C ALA A 130 -0.63 -11.64 -4.93
N ILE A 131 0.65 -11.98 -5.00
CA ILE A 131 1.71 -11.10 -5.54
C ILE A 131 1.49 -10.86 -7.04
N ALA A 132 1.22 -11.91 -7.82
CA ALA A 132 0.96 -11.81 -9.25
C ALA A 132 -0.28 -10.94 -9.53
N HIS A 133 -1.35 -11.12 -8.75
CA HIS A 133 -2.57 -10.31 -8.86
C HIS A 133 -2.32 -8.86 -8.42
N ALA A 134 -1.56 -8.64 -7.33
CA ALA A 134 -1.15 -7.30 -6.91
C ALA A 134 -0.33 -6.59 -8.00
N LEU A 135 0.60 -7.29 -8.63
CA LEU A 135 1.41 -6.77 -9.73
C LEU A 135 0.52 -6.33 -10.91
N TRP A 136 -0.42 -7.19 -11.31
CA TRP A 136 -1.38 -6.87 -12.37
C TRP A 136 -2.22 -5.64 -12.04
N LEU A 137 -2.77 -5.54 -10.80
CA LEU A 137 -3.52 -4.38 -10.34
C LEU A 137 -2.68 -3.10 -10.36
N MET A 138 -1.44 -3.18 -9.87
CA MET A 138 -0.54 -2.03 -9.82
C MET A 138 -0.14 -1.53 -11.22
N ILE A 139 0.02 -2.43 -12.20
CA ILE A 139 0.27 -2.07 -13.61
C ILE A 139 -0.98 -1.43 -14.22
N LYS A 140 -2.17 -1.99 -13.95
CA LYS A 140 -3.45 -1.53 -14.51
C LYS A 140 -3.86 -0.17 -13.96
N ILE A 141 -3.82 0.01 -12.63
CA ILE A 141 -4.31 1.21 -11.94
C ILE A 141 -3.27 2.33 -11.96
N ARG A 142 -2.00 1.98 -11.79
CA ARG A 142 -0.87 2.93 -11.68
C ARG A 142 -1.14 4.00 -10.59
N PRO A 143 -1.47 3.62 -9.35
CA PRO A 143 -1.85 4.57 -8.33
C PRO A 143 -0.71 5.53 -7.96
N GLN A 144 -1.06 6.76 -7.60
CA GLN A 144 -0.13 7.74 -7.04
C GLN A 144 -0.12 7.71 -5.53
N VAL A 145 -1.25 7.31 -4.94
CA VAL A 145 -1.46 7.19 -3.51
C VAL A 145 -2.03 5.81 -3.19
N ILE A 146 -1.50 5.17 -2.16
CA ILE A 146 -2.01 3.91 -1.61
C ILE A 146 -2.36 4.15 -0.15
N LEU A 147 -3.64 3.99 0.21
CA LEU A 147 -4.15 4.09 1.57
C LEU A 147 -4.38 2.70 2.12
N CYS A 148 -3.78 2.39 3.27
CA CYS A 148 -3.89 1.09 3.93
C CYS A 148 -4.28 1.28 5.40
N ASN A 149 -5.17 0.41 5.90
CA ASN A 149 -5.51 0.32 7.31
C ASN A 149 -5.46 -1.14 7.76
N GLY A 150 -4.38 -1.54 8.41
CA GLY A 150 -4.25 -2.81 9.14
C GLY A 150 -4.25 -4.14 8.37
N PRO A 151 -4.96 -4.36 7.25
CA PRO A 151 -5.12 -5.69 6.67
C PRO A 151 -3.82 -6.24 6.06
N GLY A 152 -3.59 -7.55 6.22
CA GLY A 152 -2.46 -8.24 5.58
C GLY A 152 -2.46 -8.19 4.05
N THR A 153 -3.62 -7.98 3.43
CA THR A 153 -3.80 -7.81 1.98
C THR A 153 -3.06 -6.59 1.40
N CYS A 154 -2.71 -5.60 2.23
CA CYS A 154 -1.94 -4.43 1.77
C CYS A 154 -0.47 -4.78 1.48
N ILE A 155 0.09 -5.83 2.10
CA ILE A 155 1.53 -6.15 2.02
C ILE A 155 2.00 -6.42 0.59
N PRO A 156 1.36 -7.30 -0.20
CA PRO A 156 1.74 -7.49 -1.61
C PRO A 156 1.70 -6.20 -2.43
N LEU A 157 0.65 -5.39 -2.25
CA LEU A 157 0.49 -4.12 -2.97
C LEU A 157 1.59 -3.11 -2.60
N CYS A 158 1.90 -2.98 -1.31
CA CYS A 158 2.97 -2.12 -0.82
C CYS A 158 4.35 -2.62 -1.28
N GLY A 159 4.57 -3.94 -1.31
CA GLY A 159 5.80 -4.57 -1.81
C GLY A 159 6.03 -4.26 -3.28
N ILE A 160 5.00 -4.41 -4.13
CA ILE A 160 5.08 -4.06 -5.55
C ILE A 160 5.28 -2.55 -5.75
N ALA A 161 4.62 -1.71 -4.94
CA ALA A 161 4.83 -0.26 -5.00
C ALA A 161 6.28 0.12 -4.65
N LEU A 162 6.88 -0.53 -3.64
CA LEU A 162 8.30 -0.35 -3.32
C LEU A 162 9.19 -0.81 -4.47
N LEU A 163 8.92 -1.97 -5.06
CA LEU A 163 9.64 -2.49 -6.22
C LEU A 163 9.59 -1.49 -7.38
N PHE A 164 8.43 -0.93 -7.69
CA PHE A 164 8.28 0.09 -8.74
C PHE A 164 9.05 1.37 -8.44
N LYS A 165 9.12 1.79 -7.17
CA LYS A 165 9.96 2.92 -6.74
C LYS A 165 11.45 2.64 -7.00
N VAL A 166 11.91 1.44 -6.63
CA VAL A 166 13.31 1.02 -6.78
C VAL A 166 13.68 0.90 -8.26
N LEU A 167 12.84 0.26 -9.07
CA LEU A 167 13.05 0.13 -10.51
C LEU A 167 12.86 1.46 -11.29
N GLY A 168 12.38 2.51 -10.62
CA GLY A 168 12.12 3.79 -11.26
C GLY A 168 10.90 3.82 -12.18
N ILE A 169 10.06 2.78 -12.16
CA ILE A 169 8.86 2.66 -13.01
C ILE A 169 7.81 3.70 -12.60
N ARG A 170 7.53 3.78 -11.28
CA ARG A 170 6.56 4.72 -10.74
C ARG A 170 6.78 4.98 -9.26
N TRP A 171 6.51 6.20 -8.83
CA TRP A 171 6.47 6.57 -7.42
C TRP A 171 5.03 6.59 -6.93
N SER A 172 4.65 5.63 -6.08
CA SER A 172 3.37 5.58 -5.38
C SER A 172 3.59 5.87 -3.90
N SER A 173 2.96 6.89 -3.36
CA SER A 173 3.09 7.22 -1.93
C SER A 173 2.21 6.31 -1.10
N ILE A 174 2.80 5.61 -0.14
CA ILE A 174 2.13 4.64 0.73
C ILE A 174 1.85 5.28 2.07
N PHE A 175 0.57 5.42 2.42
CA PHE A 175 0.07 5.89 3.69
C PHE A 175 -0.56 4.73 4.45
N TYR A 176 -0.03 4.42 5.60
CA TYR A 176 -0.53 3.35 6.44
C TYR A 176 -1.07 3.92 7.75
N VAL A 177 -2.30 3.58 8.08
CA VAL A 177 -2.94 3.93 9.36
C VAL A 177 -3.08 2.67 10.19
N GLU A 178 -2.49 2.66 11.38
CA GLU A 178 -2.63 1.52 12.29
C GLU A 178 -4.01 1.53 12.94
N SER A 179 -4.58 0.34 13.12
CA SER A 179 -5.91 0.20 13.74
C SER A 179 -5.94 0.72 15.17
N ILE A 180 -7.07 1.29 15.56
CA ILE A 180 -7.35 1.75 16.93
C ILE A 180 -7.22 0.62 17.97
N ALA A 181 -7.50 -0.62 17.58
CA ALA A 181 -7.36 -1.79 18.44
C ALA A 181 -5.90 -2.07 18.84
N ARG A 182 -4.93 -1.43 18.18
CA ARG A 182 -3.49 -1.61 18.45
C ARG A 182 -2.97 -0.51 19.36
N VAL A 183 -3.01 -0.76 20.67
CA VAL A 183 -2.61 0.25 21.68
C VAL A 183 -1.11 0.19 22.01
N GLN A 184 -0.54 -1.02 22.17
CA GLN A 184 0.82 -1.20 22.70
C GLN A 184 1.84 -1.67 21.66
N ARG A 185 1.39 -2.32 20.59
CA ARG A 185 2.25 -2.88 19.52
C ARG A 185 1.59 -2.71 18.16
N LEU A 186 2.40 -2.40 17.17
CA LEU A 186 1.93 -2.41 15.79
C LEU A 186 1.43 -3.81 15.40
N SER A 187 0.49 -3.86 14.49
CA SER A 187 0.12 -5.08 13.78
C SER A 187 1.34 -5.65 13.04
N LEU A 188 1.27 -6.91 12.63
CA LEU A 188 2.35 -7.52 11.86
C LEU A 188 2.61 -6.74 10.55
N SER A 189 1.54 -6.32 9.87
CA SER A 189 1.62 -5.50 8.66
C SER A 189 2.28 -4.14 8.93
N GLY A 190 1.82 -3.43 9.96
CA GLY A 190 2.39 -2.15 10.37
C GLY A 190 3.86 -2.27 10.78
N LEU A 191 4.23 -3.34 11.51
CA LEU A 191 5.60 -3.59 11.91
C LEU A 191 6.52 -3.84 10.71
N LEU A 192 6.05 -4.62 9.73
CA LEU A 192 6.79 -4.89 8.50
C LEU A 192 7.02 -3.61 7.69
N LEU A 193 5.95 -2.83 7.46
CA LEU A 193 6.02 -1.55 6.75
C LEU A 193 6.92 -0.55 7.47
N TYR A 194 6.90 -0.52 8.82
CA TYR A 194 7.75 0.33 9.63
C TYR A 194 9.23 -0.07 9.55
N LYS A 195 9.54 -1.36 9.77
CA LYS A 195 10.93 -1.86 9.80
C LYS A 195 11.59 -1.75 8.44
N LEU A 196 10.90 -2.13 7.37
CA LEU A 196 11.43 -2.09 6.00
C LEU A 196 11.31 -0.71 5.35
N ARG A 197 10.82 0.30 6.07
CA ARG A 197 10.62 1.68 5.56
C ARG A 197 9.83 1.71 4.24
N MET A 198 8.86 0.81 4.09
CA MET A 198 8.05 0.72 2.88
C MET A 198 6.98 1.83 2.83
N ALA A 199 6.40 2.18 3.98
CA ALA A 199 5.43 3.27 4.07
C ALA A 199 6.14 4.63 4.04
N ASP A 200 5.62 5.54 3.22
CA ASP A 200 6.07 6.94 3.20
C ASP A 200 5.64 7.65 4.49
N GLN A 201 4.44 7.37 4.98
CA GLN A 201 3.98 7.82 6.29
C GLN A 201 3.21 6.70 6.98
N LEU A 202 3.48 6.52 8.28
CA LEU A 202 2.80 5.56 9.13
C LEU A 202 2.15 6.34 10.28
N TYR A 203 0.82 6.25 10.33
CA TYR A 203 0.01 6.93 11.33
C TYR A 203 -0.42 5.97 12.43
N VAL A 204 -0.39 6.46 13.65
CA VAL A 204 -0.84 5.73 14.85
C VAL A 204 -1.86 6.53 15.62
N GLN A 205 -2.82 5.83 16.21
CA GLN A 205 -3.93 6.43 16.94
C GLN A 205 -3.70 6.51 18.46
N TRP A 206 -2.55 6.00 18.94
CA TRP A 206 -2.19 6.00 20.34
C TRP A 206 -0.81 6.62 20.58
N PRO A 207 -0.66 7.53 21.57
CA PRO A 207 0.62 8.17 21.84
C PRO A 207 1.70 7.18 22.33
N GLN A 208 1.30 6.07 22.97
CA GLN A 208 2.20 5.00 23.38
C GLN A 208 2.92 4.35 22.19
N LEU A 209 2.20 4.18 21.06
CA LEU A 209 2.80 3.64 19.83
C LEU A 209 3.82 4.61 19.25
N GLN A 210 3.54 5.92 19.23
CA GLN A 210 4.49 6.90 18.75
C GLN A 210 5.78 6.92 19.59
N ARG A 211 5.66 6.84 20.92
CA ARG A 211 6.84 6.76 21.80
C ARG A 211 7.69 5.53 21.50
N LYS A 212 7.06 4.40 21.22
CA LYS A 212 7.74 3.13 20.90
C LYS A 212 8.27 3.07 19.47
N TYR A 213 7.60 3.75 18.54
CA TYR A 213 7.94 3.80 17.12
C TYR A 213 8.07 5.26 16.64
N PRO A 214 9.22 5.94 16.93
CA PRO A 214 9.36 7.39 16.75
C PRO A 214 9.16 7.91 15.33
N ARG A 215 9.30 7.04 14.31
CA ARG A 215 9.04 7.42 12.91
C ARG A 215 7.56 7.40 12.52
N SER A 216 6.67 6.98 13.44
CA SER A 216 5.23 7.06 13.21
C SER A 216 4.70 8.45 13.64
N ILE A 217 3.58 8.82 13.06
CA ILE A 217 2.92 10.11 13.31
C ILE A 217 1.66 9.83 14.13
N TYR A 218 1.55 10.44 15.29
CA TYR A 218 0.33 10.38 16.10
C TYR A 218 -0.72 11.35 15.55
N VAL A 219 -1.93 10.85 15.31
CA VAL A 219 -3.04 11.63 14.73
C VAL A 219 -4.28 11.69 15.62
N GLY A 220 -4.23 11.09 16.80
CA GLY A 220 -5.41 10.92 17.64
C GLY A 220 -6.30 9.77 17.18
N CYS A 221 -7.46 9.64 17.83
CA CYS A 221 -8.47 8.66 17.50
C CYS A 221 -9.27 9.14 16.29
N LEU A 222 -9.36 8.31 15.23
CA LEU A 222 -10.09 8.60 13.99
C LEU A 222 -11.52 8.01 14.01
N MET A 223 -11.95 7.45 15.14
CA MET A 223 -13.28 6.85 15.33
C MET A 223 -14.18 7.76 16.13
#